data_a2d20b6a51d767e7e7830ed154443289
#
_entry.id   a2d20b6a51d767e7e7830ed154443289
#
_cell.length_a   1.000
_cell.length_b   1.000
_cell.length_c   1.000
_cell.angle_alpha   90.00
_cell.angle_beta   90.00
_cell.angle_gamma   90.00
#
_symmetry.space_group_name_H-M   'P 1'
#
loop_
_entity.id
_entity.type
_entity.pdbx_description
1 polymer ?
#
loop_
_entity_poly.entity_id
_entity_poly.type
_entity_poly.pdbx_seq_one_letter_code
_entity_poly.pdbx_strand_id
1 'polypeptide(L)'
;GAGLKRCTGVCSSAERTRLLIALVVTVAGCVGDGGYESRKSPPMPWETSTSEAAAPQREARRPAAPAASAKGAPPSGSLPPIPVASEREARVLVDRLLPANVRDRGAWTEDITRAFVALHMAMTAERLCAAIAVIGQESGFQSDPTVPGLARIVWRQIEQRREKYGIPKAVLDLALLKTSPDGRSYRVRIDALRTEAQMNALYEDLSSEVPGGRALLAGFNPIRTGGPMQVSIAFAEEQVREKPYPYAAPDSVRKEVFTRRGGVYFGIASLLDYPASYGQMIHRFADFNAGRYSSRNAAFQDALARVSGEKLSLDGDLLRYRADGSPAAEASETQRATLSLRSRLNLGEEAILRDLKLEKSLAFEQTPLYLRLYALADSTTGERRPRELIPRIALKSPKITRPLTTEWFAHRVEARFRQCLERGES
;
A
#
# COMPACT_ATOMS: atom_id res chain seq x y z
N GLY A 1 -2.89 64.73 3.90
CA GLY A 1 -2.92 64.29 2.52
C GLY A 1 -1.86 63.28 2.24
N ALA A 2 -2.21 62.00 2.24
CA ALA A 2 -1.33 60.92 1.76
C ALA A 2 -2.09 60.18 0.65
N GLY A 3 -1.59 60.34 -0.57
CA GLY A 3 -2.22 59.83 -1.78
C GLY A 3 -2.09 58.34 -1.93
N LEU A 4 -3.22 57.67 -2.11
CA LEU A 4 -3.29 56.29 -2.62
C LEU A 4 -2.85 56.28 -4.08
N LYS A 5 -1.66 55.77 -4.36
CA LYS A 5 -1.26 55.37 -5.72
C LYS A 5 -1.96 54.08 -6.08
N ARG A 6 -2.90 54.16 -7.03
CA ARG A 6 -3.46 52.99 -7.73
C ARG A 6 -2.34 52.35 -8.57
N CYS A 7 -1.90 51.17 -8.19
CA CYS A 7 -1.08 50.32 -9.05
C CYS A 7 -1.98 49.59 -10.06
N THR A 8 -2.16 50.18 -11.25
CA THR A 8 -2.59 49.49 -12.46
C THR A 8 -1.32 49.02 -13.18
N GLY A 9 -0.78 47.89 -12.75
CA GLY A 9 0.35 47.26 -13.40
C GLY A 9 -0.01 45.80 -13.74
N VAL A 10 0.06 45.47 -15.01
CA VAL A 10 -0.01 44.11 -15.54
C VAL A 10 1.07 43.30 -14.82
N CYS A 11 0.68 42.38 -13.97
CA CYS A 11 1.59 41.45 -13.26
C CYS A 11 2.54 40.81 -14.29
N SER A 12 3.84 40.98 -14.12
CA SER A 12 4.85 40.44 -15.02
C SER A 12 4.81 38.89 -14.99
N SER A 13 5.27 38.26 -16.08
CA SER A 13 5.40 36.80 -16.18
C SER A 13 6.14 36.21 -14.97
N ALA A 14 7.14 36.92 -14.45
CA ALA A 14 7.92 36.50 -13.28
C ALA A 14 7.12 36.52 -11.97
N GLU A 15 6.19 37.47 -11.79
CA GLU A 15 5.32 37.51 -10.59
C GLU A 15 4.24 36.42 -10.65
N ARG A 16 3.69 36.10 -11.82
CA ARG A 16 2.77 34.99 -12.03
C ARG A 16 3.45 33.65 -11.74
N THR A 17 4.72 33.49 -12.12
CA THR A 17 5.52 32.30 -11.82
C THR A 17 5.81 32.18 -10.31
N ARG A 18 6.12 33.28 -9.61
CA ARG A 18 6.29 33.26 -8.14
C ARG A 18 5.01 32.92 -7.40
N LEU A 19 3.85 33.36 -7.86
CA LEU A 19 2.54 33.01 -7.33
C LEU A 19 2.20 31.54 -7.53
N LEU A 20 2.54 30.96 -8.69
CA LEU A 20 2.40 29.54 -8.97
C LEU A 20 3.35 28.69 -8.13
N ILE A 21 4.58 29.16 -7.89
CA ILE A 21 5.52 28.52 -6.97
C ILE A 21 4.92 28.45 -5.57
N ALA A 22 4.34 29.52 -5.06
CA ALA A 22 3.66 29.53 -3.77
C ALA A 22 2.47 28.57 -3.75
N LEU A 23 1.70 28.43 -4.84
CA LEU A 23 0.57 27.51 -4.94
C LEU A 23 1.03 26.04 -4.99
N VAL A 24 2.06 25.73 -5.75
CA VAL A 24 2.60 24.36 -5.85
C VAL A 24 3.25 23.95 -4.53
N VAL A 25 3.99 24.85 -3.88
CA VAL A 25 4.55 24.62 -2.54
C VAL A 25 3.43 24.44 -1.51
N THR A 26 2.32 25.18 -1.62
CA THR A 26 1.16 25.00 -0.74
C THR A 26 0.39 23.71 -1.00
N VAL A 27 0.30 23.25 -2.22
CA VAL A 27 -0.30 21.93 -2.54
C VAL A 27 0.64 20.78 -2.15
N ALA A 28 1.96 21.01 -2.19
CA ALA A 28 2.99 20.02 -1.93
C ALA A 28 3.49 19.97 -0.46
N GLY A 29 3.41 21.10 0.26
CA GLY A 29 4.17 21.37 1.50
C GLY A 29 3.58 20.86 2.81
N CYS A 30 2.88 19.73 2.89
CA CYS A 30 2.41 19.18 4.14
C CYS A 30 2.77 17.70 4.32
N VAL A 31 4.09 17.45 4.44
CA VAL A 31 4.63 16.24 5.04
C VAL A 31 5.78 16.63 5.98
N GLY A 32 5.45 17.40 7.00
CA GLY A 32 6.45 17.79 8.00
C GLY A 32 5.79 18.53 9.15
N ASP A 33 5.06 17.85 9.99
CA ASP A 33 4.84 17.98 11.42
C ASP A 33 3.58 17.21 11.81
N GLY A 34 3.79 15.94 12.06
CA GLY A 34 2.77 15.05 12.58
C GLY A 34 3.34 13.65 12.56
N GLY A 35 3.43 13.03 13.74
CA GLY A 35 4.04 11.75 13.98
C GLY A 35 3.84 10.72 12.86
N TYR A 36 4.87 9.97 12.62
CA TYR A 36 4.93 8.86 11.70
C TYR A 36 3.68 7.95 11.81
N GLU A 37 2.73 8.14 10.90
CA GLU A 37 1.70 7.14 10.63
C GLU A 37 2.15 6.35 9.40
N SER A 38 2.38 5.06 9.60
CA SER A 38 2.64 4.09 8.53
C SER A 38 1.68 4.32 7.35
N ARG A 39 2.24 4.69 6.20
CA ARG A 39 1.45 5.06 5.02
C ARG A 39 0.96 3.82 4.30
N LYS A 40 -0.23 3.41 4.63
CA LYS A 40 -0.94 2.30 4.01
C LYS A 40 -1.93 2.82 3.00
N SER A 41 -2.00 2.15 1.87
CA SER A 41 -2.95 2.47 0.81
C SER A 41 -4.38 2.33 1.33
N PRO A 42 -5.25 3.31 1.11
CA PRO A 42 -6.66 3.18 1.47
C PRO A 42 -7.38 2.22 0.52
N PRO A 43 -8.34 1.44 1.01
CA PRO A 43 -9.27 0.71 0.14
C PRO A 43 -10.11 1.67 -0.70
N MET A 44 -10.48 1.23 -1.90
CA MET A 44 -11.20 2.04 -2.90
C MET A 44 -12.70 2.16 -2.62
N PRO A 45 -13.36 3.24 -3.06
CA PRO A 45 -14.71 3.66 -2.65
C PRO A 45 -15.89 2.97 -3.34
N TRP A 46 -15.73 1.90 -4.12
CA TRP A 46 -16.81 1.27 -4.89
C TRP A 46 -17.75 0.35 -4.09
N GLU A 47 -17.58 0.24 -2.77
CA GLU A 47 -18.39 -0.63 -1.90
C GLU A 47 -19.78 -0.07 -1.51
N THR A 48 -20.31 0.93 -2.21
CA THR A 48 -21.63 1.50 -1.88
C THR A 48 -22.76 0.93 -2.73
N SER A 49 -22.79 -0.36 -3.04
CA SER A 49 -23.97 -0.95 -3.66
C SER A 49 -24.06 -2.45 -3.41
N THR A 50 -24.44 -2.84 -2.21
CA THR A 50 -25.38 -3.93 -1.96
C THR A 50 -25.84 -3.81 -0.51
N SER A 51 -27.06 -3.28 -0.35
CA SER A 51 -27.86 -3.42 0.83
C SER A 51 -28.24 -4.90 0.94
N GLU A 52 -27.61 -5.60 1.89
CA GLU A 52 -28.12 -6.89 2.33
C GLU A 52 -28.24 -6.86 3.85
N ALA A 53 -29.49 -7.06 4.29
CA ALA A 53 -29.93 -6.93 5.66
C ALA A 53 -29.17 -7.88 6.60
N ALA A 54 -28.67 -7.34 7.69
CA ALA A 54 -28.08 -8.11 8.78
C ALA A 54 -29.19 -8.88 9.52
N ALA A 55 -29.13 -10.21 9.48
CA ALA A 55 -29.85 -11.07 10.39
C ALA A 55 -29.11 -11.15 11.74
N PRO A 56 -29.82 -11.19 12.87
CA PRO A 56 -29.20 -11.20 14.18
C PRO A 56 -28.53 -12.54 14.48
N GLN A 57 -27.25 -12.48 14.87
CA GLN A 57 -26.51 -13.67 15.33
C GLN A 57 -27.01 -14.11 16.70
N ARG A 58 -27.53 -15.32 16.77
CA ARG A 58 -27.77 -16.06 18.01
C ARG A 58 -26.42 -16.59 18.53
N GLU A 59 -26.08 -16.23 19.74
CA GLU A 59 -25.01 -16.87 20.52
C GLU A 59 -25.29 -18.38 20.68
N ALA A 60 -24.42 -19.22 20.10
CA ALA A 60 -24.41 -20.65 20.35
C ALA A 60 -23.33 -20.99 21.38
N ARG A 61 -23.77 -21.46 22.54
CA ARG A 61 -22.92 -22.05 23.60
C ARG A 61 -22.09 -23.21 23.03
N ARG A 62 -20.77 -23.16 23.25
CA ARG A 62 -19.85 -24.29 22.99
C ARG A 62 -20.00 -25.37 24.04
N PRO A 63 -20.11 -26.67 23.65
CA PRO A 63 -19.77 -27.78 24.52
C PRO A 63 -18.27 -28.03 24.55
N ALA A 64 -17.73 -28.39 25.71
CA ALA A 64 -16.36 -28.76 25.91
C ALA A 64 -16.06 -30.11 25.20
N ALA A 65 -14.93 -30.16 24.47
CA ALA A 65 -14.42 -31.38 23.85
C ALA A 65 -13.30 -32.01 24.69
N PRO A 66 -13.18 -33.32 24.74
CA PRO A 66 -12.18 -34.03 25.52
C PRO A 66 -10.80 -34.02 24.84
N ALA A 67 -9.76 -34.01 25.65
CA ALA A 67 -8.38 -34.09 25.25
C ALA A 67 -8.07 -35.38 24.48
N ALA A 68 -7.59 -35.26 23.25
CA ALA A 68 -7.02 -36.37 22.50
C ALA A 68 -5.56 -36.05 22.11
N SER A 69 -4.69 -37.01 22.40
CA SER A 69 -3.26 -37.01 22.20
C SER A 69 -2.84 -36.62 20.78
N ALA A 70 -1.97 -35.63 20.70
CA ALA A 70 -1.33 -35.20 19.43
C ALA A 70 -0.24 -36.22 19.04
N LYS A 71 -0.56 -37.09 18.09
CA LYS A 71 0.44 -37.61 17.16
C LYS A 71 0.56 -36.64 16.02
N GLY A 72 1.82 -36.26 15.68
CA GLY A 72 2.14 -35.24 14.70
C GLY A 72 1.41 -35.46 13.39
N ALA A 73 0.65 -34.45 13.00
CA ALA A 73 0.16 -34.32 11.62
C ALA A 73 1.33 -33.93 10.72
N PRO A 74 1.45 -34.54 9.53
CA PRO A 74 2.41 -34.06 8.54
C PRO A 74 2.05 -32.62 8.16
N PRO A 75 3.04 -31.80 7.73
CA PRO A 75 2.76 -30.45 7.26
C PRO A 75 1.73 -30.54 6.14
N SER A 76 0.68 -29.72 6.22
CA SER A 76 -0.32 -29.59 5.17
C SER A 76 0.39 -29.44 3.84
N GLY A 77 0.34 -30.48 3.03
CA GLY A 77 0.96 -30.49 1.72
C GLY A 77 0.29 -29.40 0.89
N SER A 78 1.04 -28.35 0.59
CA SER A 78 0.76 -27.54 -0.58
C SER A 78 0.65 -28.53 -1.74
N LEU A 79 -0.52 -28.56 -2.40
CA LEU A 79 -0.68 -29.30 -3.64
C LEU A 79 0.53 -28.98 -4.52
N PRO A 80 1.18 -29.97 -5.14
CA PRO A 80 2.32 -29.72 -5.99
C PRO A 80 1.88 -28.69 -7.04
N PRO A 81 2.70 -27.65 -7.33
CA PRO A 81 2.36 -26.68 -8.34
C PRO A 81 2.09 -27.43 -9.65
N ILE A 82 0.90 -27.27 -10.22
CA ILE A 82 0.61 -27.80 -11.56
C ILE A 82 1.54 -27.02 -12.48
N PRO A 83 2.57 -27.65 -13.07
CA PRO A 83 3.41 -26.96 -14.03
C PRO A 83 2.54 -26.62 -15.21
N VAL A 84 2.27 -25.35 -15.45
CA VAL A 84 1.60 -24.94 -16.68
C VAL A 84 2.62 -25.15 -17.78
N ALA A 85 2.40 -26.17 -18.60
CA ALA A 85 3.37 -26.63 -19.60
C ALA A 85 3.60 -25.62 -20.73
N SER A 86 2.70 -24.64 -20.87
CA SER A 86 2.81 -23.59 -21.88
C SER A 86 2.15 -22.29 -21.46
N GLU A 87 2.60 -21.15 -22.02
CA GLU A 87 1.96 -19.85 -21.85
C GLU A 87 0.47 -19.85 -22.31
N ARG A 88 0.15 -20.68 -23.31
CA ARG A 88 -1.23 -20.85 -23.80
C ARG A 88 -2.13 -21.47 -22.72
N GLU A 89 -1.67 -22.52 -22.06
CA GLU A 89 -2.41 -23.16 -20.97
C GLU A 89 -2.59 -22.23 -19.78
N ALA A 90 -1.56 -21.43 -19.48
CA ALA A 90 -1.64 -20.40 -18.47
C ALA A 90 -2.74 -19.36 -18.76
N ARG A 91 -2.84 -18.90 -19.99
CA ARG A 91 -3.91 -17.96 -20.40
C ARG A 91 -5.30 -18.57 -20.26
N VAL A 92 -5.47 -19.84 -20.64
CA VAL A 92 -6.74 -20.57 -20.45
C VAL A 92 -7.09 -20.66 -18.96
N LEU A 93 -6.10 -20.96 -18.10
CA LEU A 93 -6.31 -21.02 -16.68
C LEU A 93 -6.68 -19.65 -16.10
N VAL A 94 -5.94 -18.58 -16.43
CA VAL A 94 -6.25 -17.21 -15.97
C VAL A 94 -7.66 -16.81 -16.40
N ASP A 95 -8.04 -17.03 -17.66
CA ASP A 95 -9.37 -16.69 -18.15
C ASP A 95 -10.46 -17.44 -17.38
N ARG A 96 -10.30 -18.72 -17.10
CA ARG A 96 -11.23 -19.50 -16.27
C ARG A 96 -11.34 -18.96 -14.84
N LEU A 97 -10.22 -18.55 -14.22
CA LEU A 97 -10.17 -18.05 -12.86
C LEU A 97 -10.77 -16.64 -12.69
N LEU A 98 -10.83 -15.84 -13.76
CA LEU A 98 -11.42 -14.50 -13.69
C LEU A 98 -12.94 -14.56 -13.42
N PRO A 99 -13.51 -13.61 -12.66
CA PRO A 99 -14.96 -13.49 -12.52
C PRO A 99 -15.65 -13.29 -13.86
N ALA A 100 -16.85 -13.87 -14.05
CA ALA A 100 -17.55 -13.82 -15.33
C ALA A 100 -17.92 -12.41 -15.82
N ASN A 101 -18.11 -11.48 -14.87
CA ASN A 101 -18.53 -10.09 -15.16
C ASN A 101 -17.35 -9.13 -15.44
N VAL A 102 -16.12 -9.63 -15.53
CA VAL A 102 -14.96 -8.79 -15.84
C VAL A 102 -15.04 -8.32 -17.29
N ARG A 103 -14.98 -7.01 -17.50
CA ARG A 103 -14.86 -6.41 -18.84
C ARG A 103 -13.43 -6.60 -19.35
N ASP A 104 -13.28 -6.67 -20.69
CA ASP A 104 -11.97 -6.82 -21.34
C ASP A 104 -11.14 -8.00 -20.81
N ARG A 105 -11.81 -9.13 -20.51
CA ARG A 105 -11.21 -10.35 -19.93
C ARG A 105 -9.90 -10.75 -20.62
N GLY A 106 -9.90 -10.77 -21.95
CA GLY A 106 -8.70 -11.14 -22.71
C GLY A 106 -7.50 -10.25 -22.42
N ALA A 107 -7.74 -8.97 -22.23
CA ALA A 107 -6.69 -8.02 -21.92
C ALA A 107 -6.17 -8.15 -20.45
N TRP A 108 -7.05 -8.48 -19.50
CA TRP A 108 -6.63 -8.84 -18.13
C TRP A 108 -5.86 -10.15 -18.10
N THR A 109 -6.32 -11.16 -18.84
CA THR A 109 -5.62 -12.44 -18.99
C THR A 109 -4.21 -12.25 -19.52
N GLU A 110 -4.05 -11.43 -20.56
CA GLU A 110 -2.75 -11.11 -21.15
C GLU A 110 -1.82 -10.43 -20.13
N ASP A 111 -2.28 -9.36 -19.48
CA ASP A 111 -1.45 -8.58 -18.56
C ASP A 111 -1.05 -9.40 -17.33
N ILE A 112 -1.95 -10.22 -16.77
CA ILE A 112 -1.64 -11.11 -15.64
C ILE A 112 -0.63 -12.17 -16.07
N THR A 113 -0.87 -12.88 -17.19
CA THR A 113 0.04 -13.91 -17.68
C THR A 113 1.43 -13.34 -17.93
N ARG A 114 1.52 -12.22 -18.63
CA ARG A 114 2.79 -11.56 -18.94
C ARG A 114 3.55 -11.11 -17.69
N ALA A 115 2.85 -10.62 -16.66
CA ALA A 115 3.47 -10.26 -15.40
C ALA A 115 4.11 -11.46 -14.70
N PHE A 116 3.42 -12.60 -14.65
CA PHE A 116 3.97 -13.84 -14.06
C PHE A 116 5.17 -14.36 -14.84
N VAL A 117 5.12 -14.34 -16.19
CA VAL A 117 6.24 -14.74 -17.04
C VAL A 117 7.45 -13.84 -16.79
N ALA A 118 7.26 -12.52 -16.79
CA ALA A 118 8.33 -11.54 -16.59
C ALA A 118 8.97 -11.61 -15.19
N LEU A 119 8.19 -11.99 -14.19
CA LEU A 119 8.66 -12.18 -12.81
C LEU A 119 9.23 -13.60 -12.56
N HIS A 120 9.27 -14.45 -13.60
CA HIS A 120 9.71 -15.85 -13.50
C HIS A 120 8.97 -16.65 -12.41
N MET A 121 7.67 -16.36 -12.21
CA MET A 121 6.85 -17.02 -11.20
C MET A 121 6.02 -18.14 -11.78
N ALA A 122 5.93 -19.26 -11.03
CA ALA A 122 5.04 -20.36 -11.40
C ALA A 122 3.56 -19.89 -11.37
N MET A 123 2.82 -20.18 -12.44
CA MET A 123 1.40 -19.84 -12.60
C MET A 123 0.52 -20.95 -12.01
N THR A 124 0.53 -21.08 -10.69
CA THR A 124 -0.37 -21.98 -9.97
C THR A 124 -1.73 -21.32 -9.76
N ALA A 125 -2.81 -22.09 -9.66
CA ALA A 125 -4.14 -21.57 -9.34
C ALA A 125 -4.11 -20.67 -8.09
N GLU A 126 -3.38 -21.08 -7.05
CA GLU A 126 -3.22 -20.33 -5.81
C GLU A 126 -2.61 -18.93 -6.05
N ARG A 127 -1.48 -18.84 -6.76
CA ARG A 127 -0.81 -17.56 -7.03
C ARG A 127 -1.61 -16.67 -7.96
N LEU A 128 -2.22 -17.24 -8.99
CA LEU A 128 -3.10 -16.52 -9.90
C LEU A 128 -4.33 -15.98 -9.18
N CYS A 129 -4.97 -16.81 -8.35
CA CYS A 129 -6.11 -16.39 -7.54
C CYS A 129 -5.74 -15.32 -6.50
N ALA A 130 -4.54 -15.35 -5.94
CA ALA A 130 -4.07 -14.28 -5.06
C ALA A 130 -4.01 -12.93 -5.78
N ALA A 131 -3.44 -12.90 -6.99
CA ALA A 131 -3.40 -11.67 -7.81
C ALA A 131 -4.81 -11.21 -8.21
N ILE A 132 -5.64 -12.13 -8.72
CA ILE A 132 -7.03 -11.86 -9.13
C ILE A 132 -7.86 -11.32 -7.96
N ALA A 133 -7.70 -11.87 -6.76
CA ALA A 133 -8.40 -11.43 -5.57
C ALA A 133 -8.04 -10.00 -5.17
N VAL A 134 -6.75 -9.64 -5.23
CA VAL A 134 -6.29 -8.26 -4.93
C VAL A 134 -6.79 -7.29 -5.99
N ILE A 135 -6.69 -7.60 -7.28
CA ILE A 135 -7.24 -6.76 -8.36
C ILE A 135 -8.73 -6.54 -8.15
N GLY A 136 -9.48 -7.60 -7.84
CA GLY A 136 -10.90 -7.53 -7.56
C GLY A 136 -11.22 -6.69 -6.31
N GLN A 137 -10.38 -6.71 -5.29
CA GLN A 137 -10.55 -5.92 -4.07
C GLN A 137 -10.20 -4.44 -4.29
N GLU A 138 -9.11 -4.14 -4.98
CA GLU A 138 -8.58 -2.78 -5.11
C GLU A 138 -9.31 -1.95 -6.17
N SER A 139 -9.71 -2.55 -7.28
CA SER A 139 -10.27 -1.82 -8.41
C SER A 139 -11.56 -2.41 -9.00
N GLY A 140 -11.95 -3.62 -8.59
CA GLY A 140 -13.03 -4.32 -9.29
C GLY A 140 -12.74 -4.53 -10.77
N PHE A 141 -11.49 -4.74 -11.15
CA PHE A 141 -11.01 -4.86 -12.53
C PHE A 141 -11.23 -3.59 -13.37
N GLN A 142 -11.06 -2.42 -12.75
CA GLN A 142 -10.95 -1.15 -13.47
C GLN A 142 -9.47 -0.76 -13.59
N SER A 143 -9.02 -0.42 -14.81
CA SER A 143 -7.63 0.01 -15.04
C SER A 143 -7.33 1.38 -14.43
N ASP A 144 -8.31 2.29 -14.46
CA ASP A 144 -8.25 3.61 -13.83
C ASP A 144 -9.51 3.82 -12.97
N PRO A 145 -9.49 3.35 -11.70
CA PRO A 145 -10.67 3.37 -10.84
C PRO A 145 -11.09 4.79 -10.48
N THR A 146 -12.41 5.03 -10.52
CA THR A 146 -12.96 6.32 -10.09
C THR A 146 -12.99 6.45 -8.57
N VAL A 147 -12.67 7.66 -8.06
CA VAL A 147 -12.75 8.03 -6.65
C VAL A 147 -13.97 8.92 -6.45
N PRO A 148 -15.06 8.45 -5.83
CA PRO A 148 -16.23 9.27 -5.58
C PRO A 148 -15.88 10.55 -4.81
N GLY A 149 -16.31 11.69 -5.36
CA GLY A 149 -16.11 12.99 -4.73
C GLY A 149 -14.66 13.49 -4.72
N LEU A 150 -13.77 12.95 -5.56
CA LEU A 150 -12.35 13.32 -5.61
C LEU A 150 -12.15 14.84 -5.75
N ALA A 151 -12.84 15.49 -6.67
CA ALA A 151 -12.78 16.94 -6.84
C ALA A 151 -13.08 17.69 -5.54
N ARG A 152 -14.11 17.30 -4.80
CA ARG A 152 -14.48 17.88 -3.50
C ARG A 152 -13.40 17.68 -2.44
N ILE A 153 -12.81 16.49 -2.40
CA ILE A 153 -11.69 16.17 -1.48
C ILE A 153 -10.50 17.09 -1.78
N VAL A 154 -10.14 17.22 -3.05
CA VAL A 154 -9.00 18.07 -3.49
C VAL A 154 -9.27 19.54 -3.17
N TRP A 155 -10.47 20.06 -3.45
CA TRP A 155 -10.83 21.44 -3.09
C TRP A 155 -10.74 21.70 -1.59
N ARG A 156 -11.21 20.77 -0.76
CA ARG A 156 -11.09 20.89 0.70
C ARG A 156 -9.62 20.97 1.13
N GLN A 157 -8.76 20.13 0.57
CA GLN A 157 -7.33 20.16 0.87
C GLN A 157 -6.66 21.47 0.41
N ILE A 158 -7.01 21.98 -0.77
CA ILE A 158 -6.53 23.26 -1.29
C ILE A 158 -6.95 24.37 -0.33
N GLU A 159 -8.21 24.41 0.09
CA GLU A 159 -8.73 25.44 0.99
C GLU A 159 -8.07 25.43 2.35
N GLN A 160 -7.93 24.24 2.98
CA GLN A 160 -7.22 24.10 4.25
C GLN A 160 -5.78 24.61 4.19
N ARG A 161 -5.09 24.36 3.07
CA ARG A 161 -3.73 24.85 2.87
C ARG A 161 -3.69 26.34 2.61
N ARG A 162 -4.62 26.83 1.79
CA ARG A 162 -4.78 28.28 1.57
C ARG A 162 -4.89 29.03 2.90
N GLU A 163 -5.76 28.56 3.80
CA GLU A 163 -5.94 29.15 5.12
C GLU A 163 -4.69 29.04 5.98
N LYS A 164 -4.09 27.85 6.05
CA LYS A 164 -2.87 27.61 6.83
C LYS A 164 -1.72 28.56 6.47
N TYR A 165 -1.58 28.90 5.18
CA TYR A 165 -0.51 29.77 4.70
C TYR A 165 -0.95 31.23 4.48
N GLY A 166 -2.17 31.60 4.87
CA GLY A 166 -2.68 32.96 4.77
C GLY A 166 -2.81 33.48 3.33
N ILE A 167 -3.01 32.61 2.33
CA ILE A 167 -3.11 33.00 0.93
C ILE A 167 -4.51 33.59 0.67
N PRO A 168 -4.63 34.84 0.15
CA PRO A 168 -5.92 35.39 -0.19
C PRO A 168 -6.63 34.58 -1.27
N LYS A 169 -7.96 34.37 -1.09
CA LYS A 169 -8.75 33.57 -2.05
C LYS A 169 -8.67 34.08 -3.48
N ALA A 170 -8.68 35.40 -3.67
CA ALA A 170 -8.56 36.00 -4.99
C ALA A 170 -7.25 35.66 -5.70
N VAL A 171 -6.15 35.51 -4.96
CA VAL A 171 -4.83 35.09 -5.47
C VAL A 171 -4.87 33.66 -5.96
N LEU A 172 -5.46 32.76 -5.16
CA LEU A 172 -5.65 31.36 -5.53
C LEU A 172 -6.53 31.23 -6.79
N ASP A 173 -7.68 31.91 -6.79
CA ASP A 173 -8.63 31.87 -7.91
C ASP A 173 -7.97 32.33 -9.20
N LEU A 174 -7.20 33.42 -9.16
CA LEU A 174 -6.45 33.94 -10.33
C LEU A 174 -5.39 32.95 -10.83
N ALA A 175 -4.64 32.32 -9.91
CA ALA A 175 -3.63 31.36 -10.27
C ALA A 175 -4.25 30.10 -10.95
N LEU A 176 -5.40 29.65 -10.50
CA LEU A 176 -6.10 28.49 -11.04
C LEU A 176 -6.81 28.75 -12.39
N LEU A 177 -6.97 30.02 -12.80
CA LEU A 177 -7.46 30.35 -14.14
C LEU A 177 -6.41 30.17 -15.24
N LYS A 178 -5.14 29.94 -14.87
CA LYS A 178 -4.09 29.66 -15.85
C LYS A 178 -4.45 28.41 -16.66
N THR A 179 -4.22 28.53 -17.99
CA THR A 179 -4.36 27.39 -18.91
C THR A 179 -3.24 26.39 -18.68
N SER A 180 -3.59 25.12 -18.50
CA SER A 180 -2.68 24.00 -18.36
C SER A 180 -2.30 23.41 -19.73
N PRO A 181 -1.32 22.49 -19.82
CA PRO A 181 -0.88 21.90 -21.08
C PRO A 181 -1.96 21.22 -21.92
N ASP A 182 -3.07 20.78 -21.29
CA ASP A 182 -4.20 20.14 -21.98
C ASP A 182 -5.23 21.16 -22.56
N GLY A 183 -4.95 22.46 -22.47
CA GLY A 183 -5.79 23.54 -23.00
C GLY A 183 -6.91 24.00 -22.05
N ARG A 184 -7.16 23.31 -20.94
CA ARG A 184 -8.14 23.70 -19.92
C ARG A 184 -7.48 24.48 -18.79
N SER A 185 -8.23 25.34 -18.07
CA SER A 185 -7.68 25.93 -16.86
C SER A 185 -7.50 24.88 -15.75
N TYR A 186 -6.54 25.13 -14.85
CA TYR A 186 -6.34 24.25 -13.68
C TYR A 186 -7.60 24.10 -12.84
N ARG A 187 -8.39 25.16 -12.69
CA ARG A 187 -9.69 25.12 -12.02
C ARG A 187 -10.64 24.10 -12.64
N VAL A 188 -10.83 24.16 -13.96
CA VAL A 188 -11.70 23.24 -14.71
C VAL A 188 -11.21 21.78 -14.56
N ARG A 189 -9.90 21.57 -14.57
CA ARG A 189 -9.33 20.23 -14.36
C ARG A 189 -9.58 19.69 -12.96
N ILE A 190 -9.45 20.55 -11.92
CA ILE A 190 -9.76 20.15 -10.54
C ILE A 190 -11.24 19.80 -10.39
N ASP A 191 -12.14 20.60 -10.96
CA ASP A 191 -13.59 20.34 -10.94
C ASP A 191 -13.96 19.02 -11.64
N ALA A 192 -13.20 18.64 -12.65
CA ALA A 192 -13.41 17.42 -13.45
C ALA A 192 -12.70 16.18 -12.90
N LEU A 193 -11.96 16.26 -11.79
CA LEU A 193 -11.22 15.14 -11.23
C LEU A 193 -12.13 13.98 -10.82
N ARG A 194 -11.82 12.79 -11.34
CA ARG A 194 -12.50 11.54 -11.02
C ARG A 194 -11.57 10.42 -10.60
N THR A 195 -10.30 10.42 -11.09
CA THR A 195 -9.34 9.35 -10.87
C THR A 195 -8.01 9.85 -10.31
N GLU A 196 -7.27 8.96 -9.66
CA GLU A 196 -5.93 9.30 -9.14
C GLU A 196 -4.92 9.55 -10.26
N ALA A 197 -5.08 8.87 -11.41
CA ALA A 197 -4.26 9.14 -12.59
C ALA A 197 -4.43 10.59 -13.08
N GLN A 198 -5.68 11.09 -13.13
CA GLN A 198 -5.96 12.49 -13.48
C GLN A 198 -5.36 13.47 -12.46
N MET A 199 -5.45 13.13 -11.17
CA MET A 199 -4.86 13.95 -10.10
C MET A 199 -3.33 13.96 -10.18
N ASN A 200 -2.71 12.82 -10.49
CA ASN A 200 -1.27 12.74 -10.70
C ASN A 200 -0.83 13.59 -11.89
N ALA A 201 -1.52 13.49 -13.04
CA ALA A 201 -1.23 14.30 -14.22
C ALA A 201 -1.37 15.80 -13.93
N LEU A 202 -2.44 16.21 -13.23
CA LEU A 202 -2.63 17.60 -12.80
C LEU A 202 -1.45 18.09 -11.94
N TYR A 203 -0.98 17.29 -11.01
CA TYR A 203 0.15 17.64 -10.15
C TYR A 203 1.46 17.74 -10.93
N GLU A 204 1.71 16.80 -11.85
CA GLU A 204 2.91 16.85 -12.72
C GLU A 204 2.94 18.09 -13.59
N ASP A 205 1.80 18.47 -14.16
CA ASP A 205 1.69 19.71 -14.96
C ASP A 205 1.93 20.95 -14.11
N LEU A 206 1.27 21.07 -12.95
CA LEU A 206 1.52 22.16 -12.00
C LEU A 206 3.00 22.25 -11.60
N SER A 207 3.63 21.09 -11.34
CA SER A 207 5.05 21.05 -10.96
C SER A 207 5.96 21.50 -12.11
N SER A 208 5.57 21.22 -13.36
CA SER A 208 6.35 21.62 -14.54
C SER A 208 6.31 23.10 -14.84
N GLU A 209 5.33 23.84 -14.30
CA GLU A 209 5.22 25.29 -14.42
C GLU A 209 6.31 26.06 -13.65
N VAL A 210 6.97 25.37 -12.71
CA VAL A 210 8.03 25.92 -11.90
C VAL A 210 9.38 25.50 -12.48
N PRO A 211 10.31 26.41 -12.77
CA PRO A 211 11.66 26.05 -13.20
C PRO A 211 12.31 25.07 -12.20
N GLY A 212 12.69 23.87 -12.68
CA GLY A 212 13.21 22.81 -11.81
C GLY A 212 12.17 22.15 -10.89
N GLY A 213 10.90 22.54 -10.98
CA GLY A 213 9.83 22.13 -10.06
C GLY A 213 9.55 20.63 -10.06
N ARG A 214 9.71 19.95 -11.19
CA ARG A 214 9.57 18.48 -11.26
C ARG A 214 10.52 17.77 -10.29
N ALA A 215 11.78 18.17 -10.26
CA ALA A 215 12.77 17.58 -9.36
C ALA A 215 12.55 18.04 -7.91
N LEU A 216 12.30 19.32 -7.68
CA LEU A 216 12.09 19.89 -6.35
C LEU A 216 10.81 19.39 -5.69
N LEU A 217 9.76 19.13 -6.47
CA LEU A 217 8.42 18.82 -5.96
C LEU A 217 8.03 17.35 -6.10
N ALA A 218 8.86 16.52 -6.73
CA ALA A 218 8.59 15.08 -6.90
C ALA A 218 8.26 14.38 -5.58
N GLY A 219 9.00 14.68 -4.50
CA GLY A 219 8.76 14.15 -3.17
C GLY A 219 7.44 14.60 -2.51
N PHE A 220 6.83 15.64 -3.01
CA PHE A 220 5.60 16.24 -2.45
C PHE A 220 4.33 15.84 -3.19
N ASN A 221 4.41 15.03 -4.24
CA ASN A 221 3.21 14.53 -4.91
C ASN A 221 2.34 13.77 -3.91
N PRO A 222 1.06 14.16 -3.70
CA PRO A 222 0.18 13.52 -2.72
C PRO A 222 -0.21 12.10 -3.12
N ILE A 223 -0.10 11.75 -4.41
CA ILE A 223 -0.39 10.41 -4.91
C ILE A 223 0.82 9.51 -4.69
N ARG A 224 0.68 8.58 -3.79
CA ARG A 224 1.74 7.62 -3.39
C ARG A 224 1.50 6.21 -3.93
N THR A 225 0.26 5.89 -4.26
CA THR A 225 -0.18 4.60 -4.80
C THR A 225 -1.06 4.83 -5.99
N GLY A 226 -1.24 3.82 -6.82
CA GLY A 226 -2.13 3.93 -7.99
C GLY A 226 -2.28 2.64 -8.77
N GLY A 227 -3.05 2.75 -9.84
CA GLY A 227 -3.33 1.65 -10.75
C GLY A 227 -4.31 0.61 -10.19
N PRO A 228 -4.58 -0.46 -10.95
CA PRO A 228 -5.61 -1.44 -10.62
C PRO A 228 -5.34 -2.29 -9.38
N MET A 229 -4.12 -2.30 -8.87
CA MET A 229 -3.76 -2.95 -7.62
C MET A 229 -3.33 -1.96 -6.52
N GLN A 230 -3.47 -0.64 -6.73
CA GLN A 230 -3.10 0.38 -5.75
C GLN A 230 -1.65 0.22 -5.22
N VAL A 231 -0.74 -0.09 -6.12
CA VAL A 231 0.66 -0.34 -5.77
C VAL A 231 1.39 0.95 -5.43
N SER A 232 2.33 0.86 -4.49
CA SER A 232 3.22 1.97 -4.12
C SER A 232 4.10 2.37 -5.31
N ILE A 233 4.14 3.68 -5.62
CA ILE A 233 4.99 4.23 -6.67
C ILE A 233 6.47 4.09 -6.30
N ALA A 234 6.81 4.31 -5.02
CA ALA A 234 8.18 4.12 -4.55
C ALA A 234 8.64 2.66 -4.70
N PHE A 235 7.74 1.70 -4.40
CA PHE A 235 8.02 0.28 -4.66
C PHE A 235 8.25 0.01 -6.16
N ALA A 236 7.41 0.56 -7.04
CA ALA A 236 7.57 0.37 -8.48
C ALA A 236 8.90 0.93 -9.01
N GLU A 237 9.30 2.10 -8.51
CA GLU A 237 10.59 2.73 -8.84
C GLU A 237 11.79 1.90 -8.33
N GLU A 238 11.70 1.27 -7.16
CA GLU A 238 12.70 0.35 -6.63
C GLU A 238 12.75 -0.95 -7.46
N GLN A 239 11.59 -1.54 -7.75
CA GLN A 239 11.48 -2.78 -8.54
C GLN A 239 12.16 -2.65 -9.92
N VAL A 240 12.00 -1.52 -10.61
CA VAL A 240 12.63 -1.27 -11.91
C VAL A 240 14.14 -1.09 -11.81
N ARG A 241 14.66 -0.63 -10.68
CA ARG A 241 16.11 -0.56 -10.45
C ARG A 241 16.74 -1.94 -10.20
N GLU A 242 15.97 -2.85 -9.59
CA GLU A 242 16.46 -4.18 -9.22
C GLU A 242 16.25 -5.23 -10.32
N LYS A 243 15.16 -5.11 -11.08
CA LYS A 243 14.75 -6.09 -12.08
C LYS A 243 14.36 -5.44 -13.40
N PRO A 244 14.68 -6.09 -14.55
CA PRO A 244 14.25 -5.60 -15.86
C PRO A 244 12.73 -5.49 -15.94
N TYR A 245 12.22 -4.33 -16.38
CA TYR A 245 10.82 -4.14 -16.64
C TYR A 245 10.46 -4.69 -18.03
N PRO A 246 9.40 -5.51 -18.17
CA PRO A 246 9.15 -6.29 -19.39
C PRO A 246 8.55 -5.49 -20.55
N TYR A 247 8.19 -4.24 -20.32
CA TYR A 247 7.59 -3.39 -21.35
C TYR A 247 8.54 -2.26 -21.75
N ALA A 248 8.41 -1.77 -22.99
CA ALA A 248 9.08 -0.54 -23.39
C ALA A 248 8.68 0.56 -22.42
N ALA A 249 9.68 1.14 -21.76
CA ALA A 249 9.44 2.15 -20.72
C ALA A 249 8.76 3.38 -21.33
N PRO A 250 7.58 3.78 -20.83
CA PRO A 250 7.04 5.07 -21.12
C PRO A 250 7.82 6.14 -20.35
N ASP A 251 7.45 7.40 -20.49
CA ASP A 251 8.11 8.58 -19.94
C ASP A 251 8.51 8.49 -18.45
N SER A 252 7.82 7.67 -17.65
CA SER A 252 8.17 7.45 -16.25
C SER A 252 7.52 6.19 -15.66
N VAL A 253 8.20 5.55 -14.69
CA VAL A 253 7.66 4.43 -13.89
C VAL A 253 6.35 4.82 -13.21
N ARG A 254 6.26 6.05 -12.70
CA ARG A 254 5.05 6.60 -12.08
C ARG A 254 3.85 6.54 -13.02
N LYS A 255 3.98 6.97 -14.29
CA LYS A 255 2.90 6.89 -15.28
C LYS A 255 2.53 5.44 -15.58
N GLU A 256 3.52 4.57 -15.64
CA GLU A 256 3.28 3.14 -15.92
C GLU A 256 2.47 2.45 -14.82
N VAL A 257 2.64 2.83 -13.54
CA VAL A 257 1.83 2.32 -12.43
C VAL A 257 0.33 2.54 -12.64
N PHE A 258 -0.08 3.62 -13.32
CA PHE A 258 -1.49 3.92 -13.62
C PHE A 258 -2.03 3.19 -14.87
N THR A 259 -1.18 2.51 -15.64
CA THR A 259 -1.65 1.64 -16.73
C THR A 259 -2.11 0.29 -16.17
N ARG A 260 -3.01 -0.42 -16.91
CA ARG A 260 -3.42 -1.76 -16.49
C ARG A 260 -2.22 -2.70 -16.42
N ARG A 261 -1.41 -2.77 -17.48
CA ARG A 261 -0.23 -3.66 -17.54
C ARG A 261 0.79 -3.37 -16.46
N GLY A 262 1.14 -2.11 -16.25
CA GLY A 262 2.12 -1.71 -15.24
C GLY A 262 1.62 -1.90 -13.83
N GLY A 263 0.39 -1.47 -13.54
CA GLY A 263 -0.22 -1.66 -12.22
C GLY A 263 -0.39 -3.13 -11.86
N VAL A 264 -0.71 -4.01 -12.82
CA VAL A 264 -0.75 -5.47 -12.63
C VAL A 264 0.64 -6.02 -12.37
N TYR A 265 1.65 -5.67 -13.20
CA TYR A 265 3.02 -6.13 -13.01
C TYR A 265 3.58 -5.76 -11.63
N PHE A 266 3.55 -4.49 -11.28
CA PHE A 266 4.07 -4.02 -10.00
C PHE A 266 3.25 -4.53 -8.81
N GLY A 267 1.93 -4.66 -8.97
CA GLY A 267 1.07 -5.20 -7.93
C GLY A 267 1.35 -6.68 -7.65
N ILE A 268 1.49 -7.50 -8.69
CA ILE A 268 1.86 -8.91 -8.55
C ILE A 268 3.27 -9.05 -7.96
N ALA A 269 4.22 -8.24 -8.40
CA ALA A 269 5.55 -8.20 -7.82
C ALA A 269 5.49 -7.87 -6.32
N SER A 270 4.76 -6.83 -5.94
CA SER A 270 4.60 -6.44 -4.54
C SER A 270 4.00 -7.55 -3.67
N LEU A 271 2.98 -8.23 -4.19
CA LEU A 271 2.25 -9.28 -3.47
C LEU A 271 3.04 -10.58 -3.33
N LEU A 272 3.70 -11.02 -4.41
CA LEU A 272 4.21 -12.40 -4.52
C LEU A 272 5.72 -12.50 -4.71
N ASP A 273 6.39 -11.47 -5.24
CA ASP A 273 7.80 -11.53 -5.62
C ASP A 273 8.74 -11.20 -4.44
N TYR A 274 8.53 -11.91 -3.35
CA TYR A 274 9.45 -11.95 -2.20
C TYR A 274 9.31 -13.27 -1.47
N PRO A 275 10.41 -13.82 -0.92
CA PRO A 275 10.34 -15.02 -0.10
C PRO A 275 9.66 -14.70 1.24
N ALA A 276 8.76 -15.56 1.68
CA ALA A 276 8.14 -15.48 3.00
C ALA A 276 7.80 -16.89 3.49
N SER A 277 7.97 -17.12 4.78
CA SER A 277 7.76 -18.41 5.44
C SER A 277 6.29 -18.63 5.85
N TYR A 278 5.35 -17.89 5.27
CA TYR A 278 3.94 -17.95 5.65
C TYR A 278 3.27 -19.25 5.22
N GLY A 279 2.54 -19.87 6.16
CA GLY A 279 1.73 -21.06 5.90
C GLY A 279 0.41 -20.77 5.17
N GLN A 280 -0.06 -19.51 5.18
CA GLN A 280 -1.34 -19.11 4.61
C GLN A 280 -1.25 -17.80 3.80
N MET A 281 -1.98 -17.75 2.70
CA MET A 281 -1.97 -16.60 1.78
C MET A 281 -2.50 -15.30 2.44
N ILE A 282 -3.36 -15.41 3.45
CA ILE A 282 -3.93 -14.25 4.15
C ILE A 282 -2.86 -13.32 4.73
N HIS A 283 -1.70 -13.85 5.14
CA HIS A 283 -0.59 -13.04 5.64
C HIS A 283 0.08 -12.23 4.52
N ARG A 284 0.11 -12.74 3.28
CA ARG A 284 0.55 -11.95 2.12
C ARG A 284 -0.45 -10.87 1.76
N PHE A 285 -1.75 -11.11 1.92
CA PHE A 285 -2.77 -10.07 1.74
C PHE A 285 -2.64 -8.98 2.80
N ALA A 286 -2.40 -9.35 4.05
CA ALA A 286 -2.12 -8.40 5.11
C ALA A 286 -0.85 -7.59 4.82
N ASP A 287 0.22 -8.24 4.39
CA ASP A 287 1.49 -7.60 4.02
C ASP A 287 1.34 -6.69 2.80
N PHE A 288 0.52 -7.05 1.82
CA PHE A 288 0.23 -6.20 0.67
C PHE A 288 -0.34 -4.84 1.09
N ASN A 289 -1.23 -4.84 2.06
CA ASN A 289 -1.83 -3.64 2.64
C ASN A 289 -0.88 -2.91 3.60
N ALA A 290 -0.11 -3.67 4.40
CA ALA A 290 0.65 -3.18 5.54
C ALA A 290 2.14 -2.92 5.23
N GLY A 291 2.67 -3.54 4.18
CA GLY A 291 4.08 -3.61 3.84
C GLY A 291 4.62 -5.04 4.00
N ARG A 292 5.55 -5.43 3.13
CA ARG A 292 6.16 -6.76 3.15
C ARG A 292 6.72 -7.09 4.54
N TYR A 293 6.50 -8.33 4.98
CA TYR A 293 6.89 -8.87 6.28
C TYR A 293 6.16 -8.28 7.49
N SER A 294 5.16 -7.42 7.33
CA SER A 294 4.41 -6.86 8.46
C SER A 294 3.72 -7.93 9.29
N SER A 295 3.24 -9.02 8.68
CA SER A 295 2.61 -10.13 9.41
C SER A 295 3.62 -10.88 10.29
N ARG A 296 4.83 -11.13 9.82
CA ARG A 296 5.92 -11.70 10.62
C ARG A 296 6.33 -10.76 11.74
N ASN A 297 6.48 -9.49 11.42
CA ASN A 297 6.91 -8.48 12.37
C ASN A 297 5.85 -8.23 13.47
N ALA A 298 4.56 -8.28 13.13
CA ALA A 298 3.49 -8.20 14.14
C ALA A 298 3.53 -9.41 15.11
N ALA A 299 3.85 -10.60 14.60
CA ALA A 299 4.07 -11.76 15.47
C ALA A 299 5.32 -11.59 16.35
N PHE A 300 6.39 -11.02 15.81
CA PHE A 300 7.59 -10.67 16.59
C PHE A 300 7.26 -9.67 17.71
N GLN A 301 6.47 -8.64 17.42
CA GLN A 301 5.98 -7.66 18.40
C GLN A 301 5.12 -8.32 19.50
N ASP A 302 4.23 -9.27 19.14
CA ASP A 302 3.44 -10.02 20.12
C ASP A 302 4.35 -10.89 21.04
N ALA A 303 5.30 -11.61 20.47
CA ALA A 303 6.26 -12.39 21.23
C ALA A 303 7.10 -11.51 22.18
N LEU A 304 7.56 -10.37 21.67
CA LEU A 304 8.31 -9.38 22.47
C LEU A 304 7.47 -8.81 23.62
N ALA A 305 6.22 -8.41 23.36
CA ALA A 305 5.30 -7.91 24.37
C ALA A 305 5.08 -8.91 25.52
N ARG A 306 4.97 -10.20 25.18
CA ARG A 306 4.81 -11.28 26.18
C ARG A 306 6.00 -11.44 27.08
N VAL A 307 7.22 -11.32 26.55
CA VAL A 307 8.46 -11.52 27.34
C VAL A 307 8.88 -10.28 28.10
N SER A 308 8.63 -9.09 27.54
CA SER A 308 8.97 -7.83 28.17
C SER A 308 7.93 -7.36 29.20
N GLY A 309 6.67 -7.82 29.04
CA GLY A 309 5.54 -7.30 29.80
C GLY A 309 5.07 -5.91 29.34
N GLU A 310 5.67 -5.37 28.28
CA GLU A 310 5.32 -4.07 27.73
C GLU A 310 4.14 -4.18 26.74
N LYS A 311 3.29 -3.15 26.72
CA LYS A 311 2.23 -3.05 25.70
C LYS A 311 2.81 -2.47 24.45
N LEU A 312 2.83 -3.23 23.36
CA LEU A 312 3.33 -2.82 22.05
C LEU A 312 2.22 -2.72 21.01
N SER A 313 2.38 -1.82 20.06
CA SER A 313 1.58 -1.78 18.85
C SER A 313 1.97 -2.94 17.95
N LEU A 314 0.97 -3.76 17.53
CA LEU A 314 1.21 -4.87 16.62
C LEU A 314 1.00 -4.40 15.18
N ASP A 315 1.74 -3.38 14.76
CA ASP A 315 1.58 -2.72 13.45
C ASP A 315 2.51 -3.29 12.37
N GLY A 316 3.48 -4.13 12.77
CA GLY A 316 4.40 -4.77 11.84
C GLY A 316 5.60 -3.91 11.43
N ASP A 317 5.77 -2.72 12.02
CA ASP A 317 6.98 -1.89 11.85
C ASP A 317 7.85 -2.00 13.12
N LEU A 318 9.03 -2.61 13.01
CA LEU A 318 9.92 -2.76 14.17
C LEU A 318 10.74 -1.51 14.43
N LEU A 319 11.01 -0.72 13.39
CA LEU A 319 11.69 0.58 13.47
C LEU A 319 10.74 1.69 13.07
N ARG A 320 11.09 2.93 13.46
CA ARG A 320 10.45 4.13 12.89
C ARG A 320 11.12 4.52 11.59
N TYR A 321 10.33 5.01 10.63
CA TYR A 321 10.80 5.44 9.33
C TYR A 321 10.42 6.89 9.07
N ARG A 322 11.28 7.61 8.36
CA ARG A 322 11.01 8.94 7.81
C ARG A 322 10.14 8.83 6.56
N ALA A 323 9.70 9.98 6.08
CA ALA A 323 8.90 10.07 4.87
C ALA A 323 9.61 9.55 3.60
N ASP A 324 10.93 9.55 3.59
CA ASP A 324 11.79 9.04 2.51
C ASP A 324 12.06 7.53 2.61
N GLY A 325 11.51 6.85 3.63
CA GLY A 325 11.71 5.43 3.86
C GLY A 325 12.98 5.09 4.64
N SER A 326 13.82 6.06 5.01
CA SER A 326 14.99 5.82 5.85
C SER A 326 14.60 5.63 7.32
N PRO A 327 15.34 4.83 8.12
CA PRO A 327 15.10 4.72 9.55
C PRO A 327 15.19 6.09 10.24
N ALA A 328 14.23 6.39 11.11
CA ALA A 328 14.26 7.59 11.94
C ALA A 328 15.31 7.47 13.06
N ALA A 329 15.82 8.61 13.53
CA ALA A 329 16.73 8.63 14.67
C ALA A 329 16.02 8.30 16.01
N GLU A 330 14.70 8.56 16.07
CA GLU A 330 13.89 8.27 17.25
C GLU A 330 13.57 6.78 17.34
N ALA A 331 13.86 6.17 18.49
CA ALA A 331 13.61 4.75 18.73
C ALA A 331 12.10 4.43 18.72
N SER A 332 11.72 3.34 18.08
CA SER A 332 10.36 2.77 18.16
C SER A 332 10.08 2.14 19.53
N GLU A 333 8.81 1.86 19.83
CA GLU A 333 8.42 1.07 20.99
C GLU A 333 9.09 -0.30 20.98
N THR A 334 9.04 -0.99 19.83
CA THR A 334 9.67 -2.29 19.62
C THR A 334 11.17 -2.26 19.84
N GLN A 335 11.86 -1.23 19.37
CA GLN A 335 13.29 -1.07 19.56
C GLN A 335 13.63 -0.91 21.05
N ARG A 336 12.90 -0.06 21.80
CA ARG A 336 13.11 0.14 23.24
C ARG A 336 12.85 -1.13 24.05
N ALA A 337 11.73 -1.81 23.78
CA ALA A 337 11.39 -3.07 24.43
C ALA A 337 12.42 -4.18 24.15
N THR A 338 12.95 -4.23 22.93
CA THR A 338 14.01 -5.19 22.58
C THR A 338 15.31 -4.90 23.35
N LEU A 339 15.70 -3.63 23.43
CA LEU A 339 16.89 -3.20 24.17
C LEU A 339 16.77 -3.44 25.69
N SER A 340 15.57 -3.35 26.26
CA SER A 340 15.35 -3.67 27.69
C SER A 340 15.61 -5.15 27.99
N LEU A 341 15.44 -6.02 27.01
CA LEU A 341 15.67 -7.47 27.13
C LEU A 341 17.10 -7.92 26.77
N ARG A 342 18.04 -7.00 26.47
CA ARG A 342 19.39 -7.33 25.98
C ARG A 342 20.12 -8.39 26.83
N SER A 343 20.03 -8.31 28.14
CA SER A 343 20.66 -9.28 29.05
C SER A 343 20.00 -10.64 28.97
N ARG A 344 18.66 -10.71 28.90
CA ARG A 344 17.92 -11.99 28.74
C ARG A 344 18.15 -12.63 27.39
N LEU A 345 18.33 -11.81 26.34
CA LEU A 345 18.63 -12.25 24.98
C LEU A 345 20.12 -12.58 24.79
N ASN A 346 20.97 -12.21 25.76
CA ASN A 346 22.43 -12.29 25.65
C ASN A 346 22.96 -11.64 24.36
N LEU A 347 22.49 -10.40 24.05
CA LEU A 347 22.86 -9.62 22.87
C LEU A 347 23.29 -8.21 23.27
N GLY A 348 24.35 -7.72 22.63
CA GLY A 348 24.74 -6.32 22.72
C GLY A 348 23.78 -5.41 21.94
N GLU A 349 23.75 -4.13 22.30
CA GLU A 349 22.91 -3.13 21.64
C GLU A 349 23.17 -3.05 20.11
N GLU A 350 24.43 -3.01 19.71
CA GLU A 350 24.80 -2.96 18.27
C GLU A 350 24.25 -4.15 17.49
N ALA A 351 24.28 -5.35 18.08
CA ALA A 351 23.74 -6.55 17.45
C ALA A 351 22.23 -6.47 17.28
N ILE A 352 21.53 -6.00 18.32
CA ILE A 352 20.08 -5.79 18.29
C ILE A 352 19.70 -4.78 17.17
N LEU A 353 20.38 -3.63 17.15
CA LEU A 353 20.08 -2.58 16.16
C LEU A 353 20.40 -3.01 14.74
N ARG A 354 21.49 -3.75 14.53
CA ARG A 354 21.85 -4.32 13.24
C ARG A 354 20.78 -5.31 12.77
N ASP A 355 20.35 -6.21 13.65
CA ASP A 355 19.38 -7.25 13.31
C ASP A 355 17.98 -6.65 13.04
N LEU A 356 17.54 -5.65 13.79
CA LEU A 356 16.29 -4.93 13.56
C LEU A 356 16.22 -4.24 12.18
N LYS A 357 17.36 -3.77 11.65
CA LYS A 357 17.42 -3.17 10.30
C LYS A 357 17.07 -4.15 9.18
N LEU A 358 17.11 -5.46 9.45
CA LEU A 358 16.73 -6.51 8.51
C LEU A 358 15.22 -6.83 8.50
N GLU A 359 14.41 -6.08 9.24
CA GLU A 359 12.96 -6.33 9.40
C GLU A 359 12.17 -6.42 8.09
N LYS A 360 12.66 -5.83 7.00
CA LYS A 360 12.04 -5.86 5.66
C LYS A 360 12.68 -6.91 4.74
N SER A 361 13.40 -7.88 5.31
CA SER A 361 14.09 -8.96 4.60
C SER A 361 13.82 -10.31 5.26
N LEU A 362 13.82 -11.39 4.48
CA LEU A 362 13.77 -12.77 5.00
C LEU A 362 14.95 -13.05 5.95
N ALA A 363 16.10 -12.40 5.73
CA ALA A 363 17.28 -12.56 6.56
C ALA A 363 17.04 -12.25 8.05
N PHE A 364 16.04 -11.46 8.39
CA PHE A 364 15.68 -11.20 9.78
C PHE A 364 15.37 -12.48 10.56
N GLU A 365 14.72 -13.47 9.93
CA GLU A 365 14.36 -14.75 10.55
C GLU A 365 15.59 -15.59 10.95
N GLN A 366 16.75 -15.31 10.36
CA GLN A 366 18.02 -15.99 10.61
C GLN A 366 18.89 -15.24 11.64
N THR A 367 18.45 -14.08 12.11
CA THR A 367 19.25 -13.28 13.05
C THR A 367 19.26 -13.87 14.45
N PRO A 368 20.36 -13.68 15.21
CA PRO A 368 20.40 -14.04 16.62
C PRO A 368 19.27 -13.39 17.44
N LEU A 369 18.88 -12.17 17.12
CA LEU A 369 17.76 -11.49 17.78
C LEU A 369 16.45 -12.26 17.60
N TYR A 370 16.07 -12.58 16.35
CA TYR A 370 14.83 -13.27 16.05
C TYR A 370 14.79 -14.66 16.73
N LEU A 371 15.84 -15.43 16.56
CA LEU A 371 15.92 -16.81 17.09
C LEU A 371 15.87 -16.84 18.62
N ARG A 372 16.61 -15.94 19.29
CA ARG A 372 16.67 -15.91 20.75
C ARG A 372 15.40 -15.34 21.39
N LEU A 373 14.78 -14.33 20.74
CA LEU A 373 13.49 -13.83 21.23
C LEU A 373 12.43 -14.92 21.22
N TYR A 374 12.33 -15.64 20.12
CA TYR A 374 11.33 -16.72 20.02
C TYR A 374 11.64 -17.90 20.94
N ALA A 375 12.91 -18.28 21.09
CA ALA A 375 13.27 -19.31 22.08
C ALA A 375 12.88 -18.88 23.51
N LEU A 376 13.10 -17.61 23.85
CA LEU A 376 12.70 -17.04 25.13
C LEU A 376 11.18 -16.98 25.29
N ALA A 377 10.45 -16.57 24.26
CA ALA A 377 8.99 -16.46 24.28
C ALA A 377 8.32 -17.83 24.38
N ASP A 378 8.77 -18.81 23.58
CA ASP A 378 8.26 -20.19 23.60
C ASP A 378 8.49 -20.84 24.97
N SER A 379 9.68 -20.65 25.58
CA SER A 379 9.98 -21.17 26.92
C SER A 379 9.20 -20.47 28.03
N THR A 380 8.93 -19.17 27.90
CA THR A 380 8.19 -18.41 28.92
C THR A 380 6.69 -18.76 28.91
N THR A 381 6.13 -19.02 27.74
CA THR A 381 4.70 -19.35 27.60
C THR A 381 4.41 -20.85 27.67
N GLY A 382 5.42 -21.70 27.55
CA GLY A 382 5.27 -23.15 27.53
C GLY A 382 4.69 -23.71 26.21
N GLU A 383 4.52 -22.84 25.20
CA GLU A 383 3.98 -23.20 23.88
C GLU A 383 4.70 -22.44 22.77
N ARG A 384 4.71 -23.00 21.57
CA ARG A 384 5.28 -22.33 20.39
C ARG A 384 4.42 -21.12 20.02
N ARG A 385 5.04 -19.93 20.07
CA ARG A 385 4.36 -18.70 19.67
C ARG A 385 4.15 -18.64 18.15
N PRO A 386 3.08 -17.97 17.66
CA PRO A 386 2.90 -17.72 16.24
C PRO A 386 4.10 -16.98 15.64
N ARG A 387 4.46 -17.33 14.39
CA ARG A 387 5.52 -16.68 13.62
C ARG A 387 4.95 -15.66 12.61
N GLU A 388 3.64 -15.65 12.48
CA GLU A 388 2.86 -14.73 11.66
C GLU A 388 1.55 -14.35 12.36
N LEU A 389 1.18 -13.07 12.30
CA LEU A 389 -0.07 -12.50 12.79
C LEU A 389 -0.49 -11.37 11.87
N ILE A 390 -1.78 -11.20 11.65
CA ILE A 390 -2.28 -10.06 10.89
C ILE A 390 -2.00 -8.77 11.69
N PRO A 391 -1.32 -7.76 11.10
CA PRO A 391 -1.05 -6.50 11.77
C PRO A 391 -2.32 -5.78 12.18
N ARG A 392 -2.32 -5.17 13.38
CA ARG A 392 -3.45 -4.40 13.91
C ARG A 392 -3.31 -2.93 13.56
N ILE A 393 -3.74 -2.56 12.36
CA ILE A 393 -3.61 -1.21 11.86
C ILE A 393 -4.97 -0.67 11.47
N ALA A 394 -5.31 0.52 12.00
CA ALA A 394 -6.44 1.29 11.55
C ALA A 394 -6.08 1.99 10.23
N LEU A 395 -6.87 1.77 9.19
CA LEU A 395 -6.70 2.44 7.92
C LEU A 395 -7.28 3.85 8.01
N LYS A 396 -6.47 4.86 7.71
CA LYS A 396 -6.87 6.26 7.74
C LYS A 396 -6.70 6.90 6.37
N SER A 397 -7.78 7.46 5.83
CA SER A 397 -7.74 8.21 4.58
C SER A 397 -8.93 9.17 4.54
N PRO A 398 -8.81 10.32 3.87
CA PRO A 398 -9.96 11.21 3.60
C PRO A 398 -11.09 10.53 2.83
N LYS A 399 -10.81 9.39 2.19
CA LYS A 399 -11.76 8.57 1.43
C LYS A 399 -12.50 7.53 2.28
N ILE A 400 -12.02 7.24 3.49
CA ILE A 400 -12.59 6.23 4.38
C ILE A 400 -13.61 6.91 5.31
N THR A 401 -14.86 6.47 5.23
CA THR A 401 -15.96 7.01 6.03
C THR A 401 -16.32 6.15 7.25
N ARG A 402 -15.71 4.97 7.38
CA ARG A 402 -15.91 4.02 8.49
C ARG A 402 -14.57 3.47 8.98
N PRO A 403 -14.45 3.01 10.22
CA PRO A 403 -13.24 2.37 10.70
C PRO A 403 -12.94 1.08 9.89
N LEU A 404 -11.82 1.06 9.18
CA LEU A 404 -11.32 -0.12 8.47
C LEU A 404 -9.94 -0.48 9.01
N THR A 405 -9.61 -1.77 8.95
CA THR A 405 -8.33 -2.30 9.45
C THR A 405 -7.64 -3.15 8.38
N THR A 406 -6.33 -3.39 8.54
CA THR A 406 -5.60 -4.36 7.73
C THR A 406 -6.22 -5.76 7.83
N GLU A 407 -6.73 -6.14 9.01
CA GLU A 407 -7.43 -7.41 9.20
C GLU A 407 -8.70 -7.49 8.34
N TRP A 408 -9.53 -6.44 8.34
CA TRP A 408 -10.70 -6.36 7.46
C TRP A 408 -10.30 -6.51 5.99
N PHE A 409 -9.24 -5.82 5.54
CA PHE A 409 -8.75 -5.93 4.17
C PHE A 409 -8.31 -7.35 3.84
N ALA A 410 -7.46 -7.96 4.68
CA ALA A 410 -6.93 -9.30 4.46
C ALA A 410 -8.04 -10.35 4.34
N HIS A 411 -9.04 -10.30 5.21
CA HIS A 411 -10.19 -11.22 5.15
C HIS A 411 -11.06 -11.01 3.92
N ARG A 412 -11.24 -9.76 3.47
CA ARG A 412 -11.99 -9.46 2.23
C ARG A 412 -11.28 -10.02 1.00
N VAL A 413 -9.97 -9.86 0.92
CA VAL A 413 -9.17 -10.45 -0.16
C VAL A 413 -9.20 -11.98 -0.08
N GLU A 414 -9.07 -12.56 1.11
CA GLU A 414 -9.12 -13.99 1.31
C GLU A 414 -10.46 -14.62 0.86
N ALA A 415 -11.58 -13.96 1.14
CA ALA A 415 -12.89 -14.43 0.65
C ALA A 415 -12.93 -14.48 -0.89
N ARG A 416 -12.42 -13.44 -1.58
CA ARG A 416 -12.29 -13.43 -3.05
C ARG A 416 -11.33 -14.48 -3.58
N PHE A 417 -10.24 -14.70 -2.87
CA PHE A 417 -9.25 -15.72 -3.19
C PHE A 417 -9.87 -17.13 -3.16
N ARG A 418 -10.62 -17.46 -2.12
CA ARG A 418 -11.34 -18.76 -2.03
C ARG A 418 -12.36 -18.93 -3.16
N GLN A 419 -13.17 -17.91 -3.44
CA GLN A 419 -14.09 -17.91 -4.58
C GLN A 419 -13.39 -18.11 -5.93
N CYS A 420 -12.16 -17.59 -6.08
CA CYS A 420 -11.37 -17.81 -7.27
C CYS A 420 -10.90 -19.26 -7.38
N LEU A 421 -10.43 -19.88 -6.29
CA LEU A 421 -10.01 -21.29 -6.28
C LEU A 421 -11.17 -22.23 -6.64
N GLU A 422 -12.36 -21.98 -6.11
CA GLU A 422 -13.58 -22.73 -6.42
C GLU A 422 -13.89 -22.70 -7.95
N ARG A 423 -13.67 -21.57 -8.62
CA ARG A 423 -13.78 -21.50 -10.09
C ARG A 423 -12.72 -22.31 -10.84
N GLY A 424 -11.59 -22.53 -10.24
CA GLY A 424 -10.52 -23.37 -10.78
C GLY A 424 -10.81 -24.86 -10.74
N GLU A 425 -11.64 -25.30 -9.79
CA GLU A 425 -12.01 -26.70 -9.56
C GLU A 425 -13.23 -27.13 -10.41
N SER A 426 -14.02 -26.16 -10.86
CA SER A 426 -15.18 -26.37 -11.73
C SER A 426 -14.78 -26.36 -13.22
#